data_cceb609308b2b5bf783b981abcbb7fc4
#
_entry.id   cceb609308b2b5bf783b981abcbb7fc4
#
_cell.length_a   1.000
_cell.length_b   1.000
_cell.length_c   1.000
_cell.angle_alpha   90.00
_cell.angle_beta   90.00
_cell.angle_gamma   90.00
#
_symmetry.space_group_name_H-M   'P 1'
#
loop_
_entity.id
_entity.type
_entity.pdbx_description
1 polymer ?
#
loop_
_entity_poly.entity_id
_entity_poly.type
_entity_poly.pdbx_seq_one_letter_code
_entity_poly.pdbx_strand_id
1 'polypeptide(L)'
;ASEVAADYDDYYNVRRNLEYETEEERESMLEGIEAHANEATADLDTTDGYRLDYGDGWVLARPSGTEPVVRVYAEARTLDRAEELAETMVSRATQQTNTYSGE
;
A
#
# COMPACT_ATOMS: atom_id res chain seq x y z
N ALA A 1 -25.92 -20.07 -3.56
CA ALA A 1 -24.78 -19.69 -4.43
C ALA A 1 -24.68 -18.19 -4.56
N SER A 2 -25.79 -17.54 -4.80
CA SER A 2 -25.74 -16.08 -4.97
C SER A 2 -25.37 -15.39 -3.66
N GLU A 3 -25.76 -15.98 -2.55
CA GLU A 3 -25.37 -15.39 -1.27
C GLU A 3 -23.86 -15.38 -1.11
N VAL A 4 -23.22 -16.45 -1.56
CA VAL A 4 -21.77 -16.54 -1.46
C VAL A 4 -21.14 -15.44 -2.31
N ALA A 5 -21.68 -15.25 -3.51
CA ALA A 5 -21.17 -14.18 -4.37
C ALA A 5 -21.35 -12.82 -3.72
N ALA A 6 -22.47 -12.63 -3.02
CA ALA A 6 -22.71 -11.35 -2.37
C ALA A 6 -21.70 -11.09 -1.28
N ASP A 7 -21.32 -12.14 -0.56
CA ASP A 7 -20.32 -11.98 0.48
C ASP A 7 -18.97 -11.53 -0.10
N TYR A 8 -18.62 -12.08 -1.23
CA TYR A 8 -17.38 -11.68 -1.88
C TYR A 8 -17.44 -10.24 -2.34
N ASP A 9 -18.62 -9.81 -2.75
CA ASP A 9 -18.79 -8.45 -3.23
C ASP A 9 -18.61 -7.42 -2.13
N ASP A 10 -18.62 -7.85 -0.88
CA ASP A 10 -18.43 -6.92 0.23
C ASP A 10 -17.00 -6.39 0.31
N TYR A 11 -16.08 -6.98 -0.42
CA TYR A 11 -14.69 -6.57 -0.36
C TYR A 11 -14.17 -6.28 -1.75
N TYR A 12 -13.44 -5.18 -1.86
CA TYR A 12 -12.85 -4.74 -3.12
C TYR A 12 -11.35 -4.71 -2.99
N ASN A 13 -10.68 -5.23 -3.99
CA ASN A 13 -9.22 -5.29 -4.04
C ASN A 13 -8.69 -4.25 -4.99
N VAL A 14 -7.63 -3.55 -4.56
CA VAL A 14 -6.93 -2.58 -5.39
C VAL A 14 -5.45 -2.89 -5.33
N ARG A 15 -4.80 -2.87 -6.47
CA ARG A 15 -3.37 -3.14 -6.55
C ARG A 15 -2.67 -2.01 -7.27
N ARG A 16 -1.46 -1.69 -6.81
CA ARG A 16 -0.61 -0.71 -7.46
C ARG A 16 0.81 -1.22 -7.45
N ASN A 17 1.55 -0.93 -8.50
CA ASN A 17 2.96 -1.30 -8.60
C ASN A 17 3.76 -0.02 -8.72
N LEU A 18 4.77 0.13 -7.85
CA LEU A 18 5.64 1.30 -7.85
C LEU A 18 7.00 0.86 -8.34
N GLU A 19 7.33 1.25 -9.56
CA GLU A 19 8.60 0.88 -10.15
C GLU A 19 9.69 1.83 -9.70
N TYR A 20 10.87 1.30 -9.47
CA TYR A 20 12.03 2.11 -9.14
C TYR A 20 13.20 1.68 -10.01
N GLU A 21 14.14 2.58 -10.22
CA GLU A 21 15.29 2.30 -11.09
C GLU A 21 16.59 2.16 -10.31
N THR A 22 16.64 2.69 -9.09
CA THR A 22 17.87 2.65 -8.31
C THR A 22 17.54 2.18 -6.90
N GLU A 23 18.59 1.73 -6.22
CA GLU A 23 18.44 1.36 -4.81
C GLU A 23 18.02 2.55 -3.97
N GLU A 24 18.49 3.73 -4.31
CA GLU A 24 18.12 4.92 -3.57
C GLU A 24 16.63 5.18 -3.67
N GLU A 25 16.07 5.00 -4.86
CA GLU A 25 14.63 5.17 -5.01
C GLU A 25 13.86 4.14 -4.20
N ARG A 26 14.35 2.90 -4.21
CA ARG A 26 13.72 1.85 -3.43
C ARG A 26 13.71 2.21 -1.95
N GLU A 27 14.85 2.65 -1.45
CA GLU A 27 14.95 3.00 -0.04
C GLU A 27 14.08 4.19 0.30
N SER A 28 14.01 5.17 -0.60
CA SER A 28 13.15 6.33 -0.37
C SER A 28 11.69 5.91 -0.27
N MET A 29 11.26 5.03 -1.16
CA MET A 29 9.89 4.53 -1.12
C MET A 29 9.62 3.82 0.19
N LEU A 30 10.54 2.95 0.60
CA LEU A 30 10.34 2.20 1.82
C LEU A 30 10.35 3.11 3.05
N GLU A 31 11.16 4.16 3.04
CA GLU A 31 11.15 5.11 4.14
C GLU A 31 9.82 5.82 4.24
N GLY A 32 9.26 6.22 3.11
CA GLY A 32 7.95 6.86 3.11
C GLY A 32 6.87 5.93 3.60
N ILE A 33 6.93 4.68 3.17
CA ILE A 33 5.98 3.67 3.60
C ILE A 33 6.12 3.44 5.10
N GLU A 34 7.34 3.32 5.57
CA GLU A 34 7.58 3.08 6.99
C GLU A 34 7.09 4.25 7.83
N ALA A 35 7.34 5.47 7.39
CA ALA A 35 6.88 6.65 8.11
C ALA A 35 5.36 6.65 8.19
N HIS A 36 4.71 6.33 7.08
CA HIS A 36 3.26 6.26 7.06
C HIS A 36 2.77 5.18 8.02
N ALA A 37 3.42 4.02 8.00
CA ALA A 37 3.02 2.92 8.87
C ALA A 37 3.13 3.30 10.33
N ASN A 38 4.18 4.02 10.69
CA ASN A 38 4.38 4.42 12.07
C ASN A 38 3.41 5.51 12.52
N GLU A 39 2.96 6.34 11.57
CA GLU A 39 2.02 7.41 11.89
C GLU A 39 0.57 6.94 11.92
N ALA A 40 0.28 5.85 11.24
CA ALA A 40 -1.08 5.37 11.12
C ALA A 40 -1.58 4.85 12.46
N THR A 41 -2.90 4.93 12.64
CA THR A 41 -3.53 4.38 13.84
C THR A 41 -3.95 2.93 13.65
N ALA A 42 -3.53 2.32 12.56
CA ALA A 42 -3.87 0.94 12.24
C ALA A 42 -2.92 -0.02 12.92
N ASP A 43 -3.31 -1.28 12.93
CA ASP A 43 -2.44 -2.35 13.41
C ASP A 43 -1.37 -2.61 12.36
N LEU A 44 -0.13 -2.54 12.76
CA LEU A 44 1.00 -2.70 11.84
C LEU A 44 1.57 -4.10 11.97
N ASP A 45 1.73 -4.75 10.82
CA ASP A 45 2.36 -6.06 10.74
C ASP A 45 3.50 -5.96 9.72
N THR A 46 4.70 -6.26 10.15
CA THR A 46 5.87 -6.14 9.29
C THR A 46 6.45 -7.49 8.88
N THR A 47 5.68 -8.54 8.99
CA THR A 47 6.16 -9.88 8.68
C THR A 47 6.58 -9.99 7.22
N ASP A 48 5.74 -9.52 6.31
CA ASP A 48 6.00 -9.63 4.87
C ASP A 48 6.19 -8.28 4.20
N GLY A 49 6.33 -7.23 4.99
CA GLY A 49 6.39 -5.88 4.47
C GLY A 49 5.69 -5.01 5.47
N TYR A 50 4.98 -4.00 4.97
CA TYR A 50 4.27 -3.08 5.86
C TYR A 50 2.78 -3.24 5.62
N ARG A 51 2.11 -3.93 6.52
CA ARG A 51 0.68 -4.17 6.42
C ARG A 51 -0.03 -3.38 7.52
N LEU A 52 -0.95 -2.55 7.10
CA LEU A 52 -1.74 -1.72 8.02
C LEU A 52 -3.19 -2.19 7.98
N ASP A 53 -3.71 -2.56 9.14
CA ASP A 53 -5.07 -3.07 9.26
C ASP A 53 -5.89 -2.04 10.02
N TYR A 54 -6.85 -1.44 9.32
CA TYR A 54 -7.69 -0.38 9.88
C TYR A 54 -9.02 -0.92 10.41
N GLY A 55 -9.25 -2.22 10.27
CA GLY A 55 -10.50 -2.79 10.71
C GLY A 55 -11.54 -2.86 9.61
N ASP A 56 -11.76 -1.77 8.91
CA ASP A 56 -12.66 -1.77 7.77
C ASP A 56 -11.94 -2.03 6.45
N GLY A 57 -10.62 -2.20 6.52
CA GLY A 57 -9.82 -2.47 5.35
C GLY A 57 -8.37 -2.57 5.75
N TRP A 58 -7.55 -3.00 4.83
CA TRP A 58 -6.12 -3.10 5.08
C TRP A 58 -5.36 -2.76 3.81
N VAL A 59 -4.09 -2.40 4.00
CA VAL A 59 -3.19 -2.11 2.90
C VAL A 59 -1.85 -2.71 3.22
N LEU A 60 -1.22 -3.28 2.20
CA LEU A 60 0.08 -3.93 2.33
C LEU A 60 1.01 -3.37 1.27
N ALA A 61 2.21 -3.02 1.68
CA ALA A 61 3.25 -2.60 0.76
C ALA A 61 4.47 -3.48 0.99
N ARG A 62 4.98 -4.07 -0.09
CA ARG A 62 6.14 -4.93 0.02
C ARG A 62 6.96 -4.86 -1.26
N PRO A 63 8.29 -4.86 -1.13
CA PRO A 63 9.14 -4.91 -2.32
C PRO A 63 9.11 -6.30 -2.93
N SER A 64 9.16 -6.35 -4.25
CA SER A 64 9.27 -7.62 -4.95
C SER A 64 10.70 -8.13 -4.83
N GLY A 65 10.84 -9.44 -4.73
CA GLY A 65 12.15 -10.05 -4.68
C GLY A 65 12.78 -10.27 -6.04
N THR A 66 11.99 -10.19 -7.10
CA THR A 66 12.48 -10.52 -8.44
C THR A 66 12.38 -9.37 -9.43
N GLU A 67 11.62 -8.34 -9.09
CA GLU A 67 11.42 -7.21 -10.00
C GLU A 67 11.65 -5.92 -9.24
N PRO A 68 12.06 -4.87 -9.95
CA PRO A 68 12.33 -3.59 -9.30
C PRO A 68 11.03 -2.82 -9.04
N VAL A 69 10.15 -3.39 -8.27
CA VAL A 69 8.87 -2.76 -7.95
C VAL A 69 8.54 -2.98 -6.48
N VAL A 70 7.81 -2.03 -5.92
CA VAL A 70 7.17 -2.19 -4.63
C VAL A 70 5.68 -2.39 -4.91
N ARG A 71 5.15 -3.49 -4.43
CA ARG A 71 3.76 -3.84 -4.68
C ARG A 71 2.89 -3.34 -3.54
N VAL A 72 1.78 -2.71 -3.89
CA VAL A 72 0.82 -2.20 -2.92
C VAL A 72 -0.50 -2.91 -3.17
N TYR A 73 -1.03 -3.52 -2.13
CA TYR A 73 -2.32 -4.20 -2.16
C TYR A 73 -3.21 -3.57 -1.11
N ALA A 74 -4.47 -3.35 -1.47
CA ALA A 74 -5.44 -2.84 -0.51
C ALA A 74 -6.75 -3.57 -0.68
N GLU A 75 -7.45 -3.75 0.42
CA GLU A 75 -8.76 -4.39 0.40
C GLU A 75 -9.63 -3.71 1.43
N ALA A 76 -10.88 -3.43 1.05
CA ALA A 76 -11.81 -2.77 1.94
C ALA A 76 -13.23 -3.10 1.52
N ARG A 77 -14.18 -2.67 2.33
CA ARG A 77 -15.58 -2.98 2.06
C ARG A 77 -16.16 -2.18 0.92
N THR A 78 -15.56 -1.05 0.59
CA THR A 78 -15.97 -0.26 -0.56
C THR A 78 -14.78 -0.02 -1.45
N LEU A 79 -15.06 0.16 -2.73
CA LEU A 79 -13.99 0.45 -3.67
C LEU A 79 -13.31 1.77 -3.34
N ASP A 80 -14.10 2.76 -2.95
CA ASP A 80 -13.53 4.06 -2.58
C ASP A 80 -12.54 3.93 -1.44
N ARG A 81 -12.87 3.13 -0.44
CA ARG A 81 -11.98 2.96 0.70
C ARG A 81 -10.72 2.20 0.30
N ALA A 82 -10.88 1.15 -0.52
CA ALA A 82 -9.73 0.39 -0.97
C ALA A 82 -8.79 1.27 -1.78
N GLU A 83 -9.34 2.09 -2.66
CA GLU A 83 -8.53 3.01 -3.46
C GLU A 83 -7.87 4.05 -2.56
N GLU A 84 -8.58 4.54 -1.58
CA GLU A 84 -8.01 5.52 -0.66
C GLU A 84 -6.81 4.95 0.07
N LEU A 85 -6.94 3.72 0.57
CA LEU A 85 -5.83 3.08 1.27
C LEU A 85 -4.63 2.90 0.36
N ALA A 86 -4.87 2.40 -0.86
CA ALA A 86 -3.79 2.16 -1.79
C ALA A 86 -3.14 3.48 -2.22
N GLU A 87 -3.95 4.47 -2.53
CA GLU A 87 -3.41 5.74 -3.02
C GLU A 87 -2.65 6.47 -1.93
N THR A 88 -3.11 6.38 -0.69
CA THR A 88 -2.39 7.00 0.41
C THR A 88 -1.01 6.37 0.55
N MET A 89 -0.95 5.04 0.48
CA MET A 89 0.33 4.35 0.57
C MET A 89 1.24 4.74 -0.59
N VAL A 90 0.70 4.77 -1.79
CA VAL A 90 1.47 5.17 -2.97
C VAL A 90 1.97 6.59 -2.82
N SER A 91 1.10 7.48 -2.39
CA SER A 91 1.45 8.89 -2.23
C SER A 91 2.59 9.05 -1.24
N ARG A 92 2.50 8.36 -0.10
CA ARG A 92 3.54 8.48 0.90
C ARG A 92 4.86 7.86 0.41
N ALA A 93 4.77 6.77 -0.34
CA ALA A 93 5.98 6.15 -0.88
C ALA A 93 6.66 7.06 -1.88
N THR A 94 5.90 7.65 -2.78
CA THR A 94 6.48 8.48 -3.83
C THR A 94 6.72 9.90 -3.39
N GLN A 95 6.16 10.30 -2.25
CA GLN A 95 6.32 11.65 -1.76
C GLN A 95 7.77 11.96 -1.43
N GLN A 96 8.50 10.98 -0.93
CA GLN A 96 9.91 11.18 -0.65
C GLN A 96 10.66 11.54 -1.92
N THR A 97 10.39 10.78 -2.98
CA THR A 97 11.05 11.03 -4.26
C THR A 97 10.60 12.37 -4.83
N ASN A 98 9.30 12.65 -4.75
CA ASN A 98 8.77 13.89 -5.30
C ASN A 98 9.32 15.10 -4.59
N THR A 99 9.44 15.02 -3.28
CA THR A 99 9.99 16.13 -2.52
C THR A 99 11.38 16.46 -3.01
N TYR A 100 12.15 15.44 -3.26
CA TYR A 100 13.50 15.62 -3.72
C TYR A 100 13.52 16.27 -5.11
N SER A 101 12.73 15.74 -6.02
CA SER A 101 12.76 16.24 -7.39
C SER A 101 12.06 17.58 -7.52
N GLY A 102 11.19 17.91 -6.60
CA GLY A 102 10.47 19.16 -6.65
C GLY A 102 11.36 20.35 -6.41
N GLU A 103 12.51 20.12 -5.90
CA GLU A 103 13.45 21.19 -5.65
C GLU A 103 14.51 21.23 -6.72
#